data_ddad3df43fa509dff6c4ad072935b51b
#
_entry.id   ddad3df43fa509dff6c4ad072935b51b
#
_cell.length_a   1.000
_cell.length_b   1.000
_cell.length_c   1.000
_cell.angle_alpha   90.00
_cell.angle_beta   90.00
_cell.angle_gamma   90.00
#
_symmetry.space_group_name_H-M   'P 1'
#
loop_
_entity.id
_entity.type
_entity.pdbx_description
1 polymer ?
#
loop_
_entity_poly.entity_id
_entity_poly.type
_entity_poly.pdbx_seq_one_letter_code
_entity_poly.pdbx_strand_id
1 'polypeptide(L)'
;MIRFRPLAALIVAIATIGAAHGPIDTIDRGRYVCELPGDAGGQASRPQPDRNFTIESSSRYSSPQGHGTYLRRGDRIDMTSGPRKGEAYRIVRTGFLKLLQADGKLSRLRCVLEF
;
A
#
# COMPACT_ATOMS: atom_id res chain seq x y z
N MET A 1 -52.53 17.23 31.90
CA MET A 1 -52.03 16.82 31.54
C MET A 1 -51.15 16.78 30.84
N ILE A 2 -50.55 16.62 30.56
CA ILE A 2 -49.83 16.51 29.95
C ILE A 2 -48.99 16.10 29.52
N ARG A 3 -48.52 15.98 29.12
CA ARG A 3 -47.74 15.58 28.68
C ARG A 3 -46.84 15.41 28.07
N PHE A 4 -46.15 15.27 27.89
CA PHE A 4 -45.21 15.08 27.33
C PHE A 4 -44.51 14.81 26.82
N ARG A 5 -43.79 14.60 26.38
CA ARG A 5 -42.99 14.33 25.85
C ARG A 5 -42.13 14.01 25.40
N PRO A 6 -41.32 13.74 25.09
CA PRO A 6 -40.49 13.40 24.70
C PRO A 6 -39.63 13.22 24.19
N LEU A 7 -39.03 13.12 23.80
CA LEU A 7 -38.22 12.91 23.27
C LEU A 7 -37.52 12.56 22.72
N ALA A 8 -36.94 12.44 22.33
CA ALA A 8 -36.50 12.08 21.56
C ALA A 8 -35.26 11.92 21.44
N ALA A 9 -34.82 11.39 21.39
CA ALA A 9 -33.75 11.00 21.38
C ALA A 9 -33.16 10.78 20.28
N LEU A 10 -32.65 11.13 19.84
CA LEU A 10 -32.20 10.95 18.79
C LEU A 10 -30.94 10.46 18.79
N ILE A 11 -30.59 9.84 18.32
CA ILE A 11 -29.53 9.30 18.28
C ILE A 11 -28.84 9.26 17.26
N VAL A 12 -27.95 9.41 17.09
CA VAL A 12 -27.30 9.49 16.14
C VAL A 12 -26.45 8.55 15.90
N ALA A 13 -26.53 8.01 15.17
CA ALA A 13 -25.80 7.05 14.84
C ALA A 13 -24.70 7.38 14.17
N ILE A 14 -23.72 7.19 14.45
CA ILE A 14 -22.70 7.53 13.86
C ILE A 14 -22.15 6.57 13.11
N ALA A 15 -22.04 6.69 12.07
CA ALA A 15 -21.57 5.76 11.28
C ALA A 15 -20.21 5.66 11.26
N THR A 16 -19.69 4.82 11.47
CA THR A 16 -18.42 4.82 11.46
C THR A 16 -18.07 4.16 10.38
N ILE A 17 -17.59 4.53 9.66
CA ILE A 17 -17.31 4.04 8.57
C ILE A 17 -16.08 3.63 8.28
N GLY A 18 -15.74 3.24 7.39
CA GLY A 18 -14.57 3.03 6.87
C GLY A 18 -13.68 2.10 7.29
N ALA A 19 -13.85 1.58 8.19
CA ALA A 19 -12.88 0.81 8.65
C ALA A 19 -12.63 -0.43 7.92
N ALA A 20 -13.46 -0.82 7.12
CA ALA A 20 -13.32 -2.12 6.50
C ALA A 20 -12.02 -2.29 5.76
N HIS A 21 -11.47 -1.22 5.25
CA HIS A 21 -10.26 -1.32 4.47
C HIS A 21 -9.07 -0.68 5.17
N GLY A 22 -9.23 -0.36 6.42
CA GLY A 22 -8.20 0.33 7.15
C GLY A 22 -8.08 1.79 6.76
N PRO A 23 -7.29 2.53 7.48
CA PRO A 23 -7.13 3.95 7.20
C PRO A 23 -6.33 4.17 5.92
N ILE A 24 -6.58 5.28 5.26
CA ILE A 24 -5.79 5.71 4.14
C ILE A 24 -4.57 6.37 4.73
N ASP A 25 -3.40 5.99 4.27
CA ASP A 25 -2.17 6.45 4.86
C ASP A 25 -1.04 6.37 3.84
N THR A 26 0.17 6.57 4.31
CA THR A 26 1.35 6.50 3.48
C THR A 26 2.27 5.39 3.97
N ILE A 27 3.33 5.13 3.24
CA ILE A 27 4.37 4.22 3.67
C ILE A 27 5.64 5.03 3.88
N ASP A 28 6.62 4.44 4.51
CA ASP A 28 7.86 5.13 4.80
C ASP A 28 8.53 5.61 3.54
N ARG A 29 9.03 6.82 3.59
CA ARG A 29 9.74 7.39 2.45
C ARG A 29 11.11 6.77 2.32
N GLY A 30 11.60 6.75 1.11
CA GLY A 30 12.93 6.25 0.84
C GLY A 30 12.91 5.34 -0.37
N ARG A 31 14.05 4.76 -0.64
CA ARG A 31 14.24 3.94 -1.81
C ARG A 31 13.90 2.50 -1.50
N TYR A 32 13.03 1.93 -2.31
CA TYR A 32 12.67 0.52 -2.21
C TYR A 32 13.39 -0.23 -3.32
N VAL A 33 14.17 -1.23 -2.93
CA VAL A 33 14.97 -2.03 -3.85
C VAL A 33 14.27 -3.36 -4.04
N CYS A 34 14.00 -3.70 -5.28
CA CYS A 34 13.20 -4.86 -5.61
C CYS A 34 14.07 -6.00 -6.11
N GLU A 35 13.69 -7.21 -5.76
CA GLU A 35 14.44 -8.40 -6.11
C GLU A 35 13.56 -9.63 -6.16
N LEU A 36 14.03 -10.63 -6.84
CA LEU A 36 13.41 -11.95 -6.82
C LEU A 36 14.27 -12.85 -5.92
N PRO A 37 13.69 -13.86 -5.30
CA PRO A 37 14.45 -14.82 -4.51
C PRO A 37 15.47 -15.51 -5.42
N GLY A 38 16.63 -15.79 -4.89
CA GLY A 38 17.64 -16.53 -5.60
C GLY A 38 17.41 -18.03 -5.55
N ASP A 39 18.35 -18.76 -6.08
CA ASP A 39 18.30 -20.22 -6.10
C ASP A 39 19.11 -20.79 -4.96
N ALA A 40 18.77 -21.99 -4.55
CA ALA A 40 19.41 -22.60 -3.40
C ALA A 40 20.91 -22.74 -3.54
N GLY A 41 21.41 -22.95 -4.71
CA GLY A 41 22.83 -23.14 -4.92
C GLY A 41 23.55 -21.93 -5.46
N GLY A 42 22.89 -20.79 -5.54
CA GLY A 42 23.47 -19.62 -6.16
C GLY A 42 23.26 -18.36 -5.35
N GLN A 43 22.91 -17.28 -6.02
CA GLN A 43 22.71 -16.01 -5.34
C GLN A 43 21.52 -16.08 -4.39
N ALA A 44 21.64 -15.38 -3.26
CA ALA A 44 20.54 -15.31 -2.30
C ALA A 44 19.38 -14.48 -2.86
N SER A 45 19.64 -13.58 -3.79
CA SER A 45 18.60 -12.79 -4.42
C SER A 45 19.07 -12.41 -5.83
N ARG A 46 18.11 -12.06 -6.66
CA ARG A 46 18.38 -11.56 -7.99
C ARG A 46 17.79 -10.17 -8.11
N PRO A 47 18.62 -9.13 -8.09
CA PRO A 47 18.14 -7.76 -8.16
C PRO A 47 17.32 -7.51 -9.41
N GLN A 48 16.30 -6.70 -9.26
CA GLN A 48 15.43 -6.27 -10.35
C GLN A 48 15.41 -4.74 -10.37
N PRO A 49 16.48 -4.10 -10.79
CA PRO A 49 16.58 -2.64 -10.68
C PRO A 49 15.49 -1.88 -11.43
N ASP A 50 14.97 -2.45 -12.50
CA ASP A 50 13.88 -1.80 -13.21
C ASP A 50 12.63 -1.70 -12.37
N ARG A 51 12.52 -2.49 -11.34
CA ARG A 51 11.35 -2.50 -10.47
C ARG A 51 11.53 -1.61 -9.24
N ASN A 52 12.72 -1.09 -9.01
CA ASN A 52 12.96 -0.23 -7.86
C ASN A 52 12.10 1.03 -7.96
N PHE A 53 11.78 1.60 -6.83
CA PHE A 53 11.08 2.87 -6.80
C PHE A 53 11.40 3.60 -5.50
N THR A 54 11.16 4.90 -5.50
CA THR A 54 11.38 5.73 -4.33
C THR A 54 10.05 6.33 -3.92
N ILE A 55 9.74 6.23 -2.65
CA ILE A 55 8.56 6.88 -2.10
C ILE A 55 8.99 8.27 -1.66
N GLU A 56 8.34 9.26 -2.22
CA GLU A 56 8.61 10.66 -1.94
C GLU A 56 7.57 11.20 -0.96
N SER A 57 7.47 12.48 -0.84
CA SER A 57 6.53 13.06 0.11
C SER A 57 5.10 12.77 -0.27
N SER A 58 4.25 12.69 0.72
CA SER A 58 2.83 12.45 0.51
C SER A 58 2.62 11.11 -0.19
N SER A 59 1.81 11.09 -1.22
CA SER A 59 1.46 9.85 -1.91
C SER A 59 2.14 9.77 -3.27
N ARG A 60 3.39 10.18 -3.37
CA ARG A 60 4.08 10.19 -4.64
C ARG A 60 5.23 9.20 -4.67
N TYR A 61 5.46 8.63 -5.82
CA TYR A 61 6.61 7.77 -6.05
C TYR A 61 7.34 8.19 -7.32
N SER A 62 8.61 7.81 -7.40
CA SER A 62 9.37 7.92 -8.62
C SER A 62 10.02 6.57 -8.92
N SER A 63 10.31 6.32 -10.17
CA SER A 63 10.91 5.07 -10.61
C SER A 63 11.76 5.34 -11.84
N PRO A 64 12.52 4.35 -12.31
CA PRO A 64 13.27 4.54 -13.55
C PRO A 64 12.37 4.89 -14.74
N GLN A 65 11.09 4.51 -14.70
CA GLN A 65 10.18 4.78 -15.80
C GLN A 65 9.44 6.12 -15.68
N GLY A 66 9.48 6.75 -14.53
CA GLY A 66 8.78 8.04 -14.35
C GLY A 66 8.18 8.17 -12.97
N HIS A 67 7.29 9.14 -12.83
CA HIS A 67 6.69 9.50 -11.55
C HIS A 67 5.21 9.17 -11.52
N GLY A 68 4.69 8.97 -10.35
CA GLY A 68 3.26 8.73 -10.18
C GLY A 68 2.83 8.89 -8.74
N THR A 69 1.61 8.45 -8.48
CA THR A 69 1.02 8.50 -7.14
C THR A 69 0.61 7.11 -6.71
N TYR A 70 0.48 6.93 -5.41
CA TYR A 70 0.01 5.68 -4.85
C TYR A 70 -1.02 5.96 -3.76
N LEU A 71 -1.77 4.95 -3.39
CA LEU A 71 -2.73 5.03 -2.31
C LEU A 71 -2.53 3.82 -1.41
N ARG A 72 -2.39 4.04 -0.12
CA ARG A 72 -2.30 2.96 0.84
C ARG A 72 -3.63 2.79 1.55
N ARG A 73 -4.09 1.56 1.66
CA ARG A 73 -5.23 1.22 2.48
C ARG A 73 -4.84 0.00 3.30
N GLY A 74 -4.69 0.17 4.60
CA GLY A 74 -4.27 -0.92 5.47
C GLY A 74 -2.91 -1.46 5.07
N ASP A 75 -2.87 -2.71 4.68
CA ASP A 75 -1.63 -3.38 4.29
C ASP A 75 -1.46 -3.47 2.78
N ARG A 76 -2.21 -2.67 2.01
CA ARG A 76 -2.13 -2.72 0.56
C ARG A 76 -1.80 -1.34 0.00
N ILE A 77 -0.98 -1.32 -1.04
CA ILE A 77 -0.66 -0.12 -1.77
C ILE A 77 -1.06 -0.33 -3.20
N ASP A 78 -1.79 0.64 -3.77
CA ASP A 78 -2.13 0.62 -5.18
C ASP A 78 -1.45 1.80 -5.85
N MET A 79 -0.78 1.56 -6.95
CA MET A 79 -0.21 2.63 -7.77
C MET A 79 -1.34 3.22 -8.60
N THR A 80 -1.66 4.48 -8.36
CA THR A 80 -2.88 5.09 -8.90
C THR A 80 -2.62 5.93 -10.14
N SER A 81 -1.39 6.29 -10.41
CA SER A 81 -1.05 7.01 -11.63
C SER A 81 0.40 6.74 -11.99
N GLY A 82 0.83 7.22 -13.14
CA GLY A 82 2.20 7.07 -13.58
C GLY A 82 2.45 5.74 -14.26
N PRO A 83 3.72 5.43 -14.50
CA PRO A 83 4.06 4.25 -15.30
C PRO A 83 3.67 2.91 -14.65
N ARG A 84 3.41 2.90 -13.35
CA ARG A 84 3.04 1.66 -12.68
C ARG A 84 1.57 1.62 -12.30
N LYS A 85 0.76 2.48 -12.87
CA LYS A 85 -0.66 2.49 -12.58
C LYS A 85 -1.24 1.11 -12.74
N GLY A 86 -1.98 0.67 -11.75
CA GLY A 86 -2.62 -0.65 -11.76
C GLY A 86 -1.83 -1.72 -11.02
N GLU A 87 -0.58 -1.46 -10.68
CA GLU A 87 0.17 -2.39 -9.87
C GLU A 87 -0.20 -2.21 -8.40
N ALA A 88 -0.14 -3.28 -7.64
CA ALA A 88 -0.44 -3.25 -6.23
C ALA A 88 0.56 -4.08 -5.45
N TYR A 89 0.79 -3.70 -4.21
CA TYR A 89 1.73 -4.39 -3.34
C TYR A 89 1.07 -4.67 -2.00
N ARG A 90 1.45 -5.77 -1.38
CA ARG A 90 1.07 -6.07 -0.01
C ARG A 90 2.19 -5.63 0.92
N ILE A 91 1.86 -4.95 2.00
CA ILE A 91 2.83 -4.58 3.02
C ILE A 91 2.94 -5.79 3.94
N VAL A 92 4.04 -6.53 3.82
CA VAL A 92 4.26 -7.69 4.67
C VAL A 92 4.66 -7.22 6.06
N ARG A 93 5.47 -6.19 6.12
CA ARG A 93 5.82 -5.48 7.34
C ARG A 93 6.42 -4.16 6.92
N THR A 94 6.67 -3.28 7.86
CA THR A 94 7.25 -1.98 7.56
C THR A 94 8.51 -2.14 6.74
N GLY A 95 8.57 -1.47 5.61
CA GLY A 95 9.74 -1.52 4.74
C GLY A 95 9.89 -2.79 3.94
N PHE A 96 8.88 -3.67 3.93
CA PHE A 96 8.97 -4.90 3.15
C PHE A 96 7.67 -5.12 2.42
N LEU A 97 7.72 -5.00 1.10
CA LEU A 97 6.54 -5.10 0.24
C LEU A 97 6.67 -6.30 -0.68
N LYS A 98 5.54 -6.88 -1.07
CA LYS A 98 5.53 -7.89 -2.12
C LYS A 98 4.53 -7.49 -3.19
N LEU A 99 4.94 -7.60 -4.43
CA LEU A 99 4.07 -7.29 -5.55
C LEU A 99 2.93 -8.29 -5.59
N LEU A 100 1.71 -7.80 -5.83
CA LEU A 100 0.55 -8.66 -6.00
C LEU A 100 0.36 -8.97 -7.48
N GLN A 101 -0.05 -10.18 -7.77
CA GLN A 101 -0.42 -10.56 -9.12
C GLN A 101 -1.82 -10.02 -9.43
N ALA A 102 -2.20 -10.08 -10.68
CA ALA A 102 -3.53 -9.60 -11.09
C ALA A 102 -4.65 -10.33 -10.36
N ASP A 103 -4.44 -11.57 -9.96
CA ASP A 103 -5.43 -12.34 -9.24
C ASP A 103 -5.38 -12.07 -7.73
N GLY A 104 -4.57 -11.15 -7.29
CA GLY A 104 -4.46 -10.79 -5.88
C GLY A 104 -3.52 -11.66 -5.08
N LYS A 105 -2.92 -12.67 -5.68
CA LYS A 105 -1.97 -13.51 -4.94
C LYS A 105 -0.61 -12.86 -4.89
N LEU A 106 0.17 -13.20 -3.89
CA LEU A 106 1.52 -12.66 -3.75
C LEU A 106 2.40 -13.20 -4.86
N SER A 107 3.16 -12.31 -5.48
CA SER A 107 4.16 -12.75 -6.43
C SER A 107 5.47 -13.00 -5.68
N ARG A 108 6.49 -13.42 -6.41
CA ARG A 108 7.79 -13.64 -5.80
C ARG A 108 8.62 -12.36 -5.71
N LEU A 109 8.21 -11.30 -6.38
CA LEU A 109 8.95 -10.05 -6.32
C LEU A 109 8.72 -9.36 -4.98
N ARG A 110 9.79 -8.99 -4.33
CA ARG A 110 9.73 -8.26 -3.08
C ARG A 110 10.53 -6.98 -3.18
N CYS A 111 10.11 -5.95 -2.49
CA CYS A 111 10.79 -4.67 -2.49
C CYS A 111 11.03 -4.25 -1.05
N VAL A 112 12.27 -3.91 -0.74
CA VAL A 112 12.71 -3.66 0.62
C VAL A 112 13.24 -2.25 0.72
N LEU A 113 12.82 -1.55 1.77
CA LEU A 113 13.30 -0.20 2.02
C LEU A 113 14.79 -0.24 2.37
N GLU A 114 15.53 0.61 1.67
CA GLU A 114 16.96 0.69 1.86
C GLU A 114 17.25 1.72 2.94
N PHE A 115 18.06 1.39 3.91
CA PHE A 115 18.41 2.31 4.98
C PHE A 115 19.81 2.87 4.84
#